data_27fa655b6eaa0bf7439296c572bdfe1b
#
_entry.id   27fa655b6eaa0bf7439296c572bdfe1b
#
_cell.length_a   1.000
_cell.length_b   1.000
_cell.length_c   1.000
_cell.angle_alpha   90.00
_cell.angle_beta   90.00
_cell.angle_gamma   90.00
#
_symmetry.space_group_name_H-M   'P 1'
#
loop_
_entity.id
_entity.type
_entity.pdbx_description
1 polymer ?
#
loop_
_entity_poly.entity_id
_entity_poly.type
_entity_poly.pdbx_seq_one_letter_code
_entity_poly.pdbx_strand_id
1 'polypeptide(L)'
;MKRSAIIGLTIFASIAVPTGPAVAQQRAVATYHYDSQRTGWNYNETTLTPTNVGPTSFGVLFQIGLDDQVDAQPLVVPNQQITAGLTPGTYQVVYVATESNTIYAINAASGAVLLSRNLGTPVPMPLGCPSGGGPNVGINSTPVIDVTGQTLYVIAYTSISGTPTYQLFALNLKDLTSRTPPVTVAASHTLSNGTTTYNFNAQYEHQRPALLGVSGIIYAGFGSFCDSFPGQSRGWLLGWQASTLAPLPANRLTDTLPQTPANNFFFSSIWMSGYGIAADPTGNLFFSTGNSGPGTYDGVRNIQESVAKVDPTLVNLLSIFTPADENLLDQNDGDLSSGGVLVVPTQPGPFPNLAVAAGKEGTMYLLNRDSLGGFTSGGPDKVLDKKTIQPCWCGLSYFTGPDGVGRVVSSGGNGGTAQITVWKIQTSPTVAFVQEGAASPVVSGQDGGTITTVSSNGTQAGTAIIWATGRPTTVTPATVNLYAFAATPSSGKLTLLFSSPAGAWLNVTANADIVPVVANGQVFVASNRQLTIFGLGGGPFVGPAAAAAKPAALNIHEPPHEITGVLEHADGPVLTLRTRAGKIAQVNDSDALRRNQIGVLVPGNAYTVEGTTYDSTGVLRAQTVARAKASPAIWPPDR
;
A
#
# COMPACT_ATOMS: atom_id res chain seq x y z
N MET A 1 35.92 -77.81 -15.67
CA MET A 1 35.41 -76.68 -16.49
C MET A 1 35.37 -75.46 -15.62
N LYS A 2 36.34 -74.53 -15.79
CA LYS A 2 36.42 -73.29 -15.05
C LYS A 2 35.75 -72.17 -15.91
N ARG A 3 34.70 -71.51 -15.43
CA ARG A 3 34.11 -70.31 -16.07
C ARG A 3 34.76 -69.09 -15.43
N SER A 4 35.49 -68.34 -16.25
CA SER A 4 35.96 -66.99 -15.89
C SER A 4 34.84 -65.94 -16.10
N ALA A 5 34.56 -65.16 -15.07
CA ALA A 5 33.67 -63.99 -15.13
C ALA A 5 34.54 -62.79 -15.44
N ILE A 6 34.18 -62.05 -16.52
CA ILE A 6 34.77 -60.78 -16.89
C ILE A 6 33.91 -59.72 -16.23
N ILE A 7 34.46 -58.93 -15.33
CA ILE A 7 33.84 -57.76 -14.72
C ILE A 7 34.20 -56.57 -15.59
N GLY A 8 33.20 -56.03 -16.33
CA GLY A 8 33.34 -54.77 -17.07
C GLY A 8 33.21 -53.56 -16.15
N LEU A 9 34.28 -52.77 -16.03
CA LEU A 9 34.33 -51.55 -15.27
C LEU A 9 33.81 -50.39 -16.17
N THR A 10 32.58 -49.94 -15.96
CA THR A 10 32.03 -48.77 -16.66
C THR A 10 32.46 -47.50 -15.93
N ILE A 11 33.34 -46.71 -16.54
CA ILE A 11 33.77 -45.41 -16.03
C ILE A 11 32.71 -44.39 -16.44
N PHE A 12 31.92 -43.86 -15.50
CA PHE A 12 31.09 -42.68 -15.71
C PHE A 12 31.98 -41.45 -15.67
N ALA A 13 32.23 -40.82 -16.82
CA ALA A 13 32.82 -39.49 -16.90
C ALA A 13 31.77 -38.47 -16.51
N SER A 14 31.87 -37.87 -15.33
CA SER A 14 31.06 -36.73 -14.90
C SER A 14 31.46 -35.50 -15.70
N ILE A 15 30.64 -35.09 -16.65
CA ILE A 15 30.79 -33.78 -17.33
C ILE A 15 30.40 -32.71 -16.33
N ALA A 16 31.38 -32.03 -15.77
CA ALA A 16 31.15 -30.79 -15.01
C ALA A 16 30.65 -29.70 -15.99
N VAL A 17 29.35 -29.41 -15.94
CA VAL A 17 28.78 -28.22 -16.60
C VAL A 17 29.32 -27.01 -15.84
N PRO A 18 30.01 -26.06 -16.48
CA PRO A 18 30.43 -24.85 -15.82
C PRO A 18 29.16 -24.07 -15.42
N THR A 19 28.87 -23.99 -14.14
CA THR A 19 27.88 -23.06 -13.62
C THR A 19 28.45 -21.66 -13.76
N GLY A 20 28.05 -20.95 -14.81
CA GLY A 20 28.26 -19.50 -14.89
C GLY A 20 27.70 -18.83 -13.64
N PRO A 21 28.18 -17.64 -13.25
CA PRO A 21 27.66 -16.94 -12.09
C PRO A 21 26.14 -16.84 -12.25
N ALA A 22 25.40 -17.36 -11.26
CA ALA A 22 23.95 -17.25 -11.24
C ALA A 22 23.61 -15.75 -11.31
N VAL A 23 22.99 -15.32 -12.41
CA VAL A 23 22.48 -13.94 -12.51
C VAL A 23 21.50 -13.81 -11.37
N ALA A 24 21.78 -12.87 -10.47
CA ALA A 24 20.90 -12.59 -9.33
C ALA A 24 19.48 -12.34 -9.86
N GLN A 25 18.51 -13.11 -9.40
CA GLN A 25 17.14 -12.97 -9.83
C GLN A 25 16.60 -11.62 -9.31
N GLN A 26 16.38 -10.68 -10.23
CA GLN A 26 15.82 -9.37 -9.88
C GLN A 26 14.41 -9.55 -9.29
N ARG A 27 14.17 -8.91 -8.15
CA ARG A 27 12.89 -8.98 -7.45
C ARG A 27 12.07 -7.72 -7.69
N ALA A 28 10.77 -7.89 -7.96
CA ALA A 28 9.82 -6.80 -7.92
C ALA A 28 9.47 -6.42 -6.48
N VAL A 29 9.29 -5.12 -6.22
CA VAL A 29 8.65 -4.57 -5.03
C VAL A 29 7.26 -4.14 -5.46
N ALA A 30 6.31 -5.07 -5.40
CA ALA A 30 4.98 -4.95 -5.99
C ALA A 30 3.88 -4.51 -5.00
N THR A 31 4.23 -4.38 -3.73
CA THR A 31 3.31 -4.00 -2.65
C THR A 31 4.09 -3.34 -1.51
N TYR A 32 3.37 -2.68 -0.61
CA TYR A 32 3.94 -2.11 0.60
C TYR A 32 4.70 -3.16 1.40
N HIS A 33 5.90 -2.80 1.90
CA HIS A 33 6.76 -3.68 2.70
C HIS A 33 7.02 -5.06 2.04
N TYR A 34 7.18 -5.08 0.70
CA TYR A 34 7.66 -6.17 -0.15
C TYR A 34 6.73 -7.36 -0.34
N ASP A 35 5.83 -7.66 0.60
CA ASP A 35 4.96 -8.85 0.54
C ASP A 35 3.64 -8.64 1.30
N SER A 36 2.73 -9.61 1.20
CA SER A 36 1.44 -9.58 1.89
C SER A 36 1.56 -9.70 3.42
N GLN A 37 2.64 -10.26 3.93
CA GLN A 37 2.91 -10.37 5.36
C GLN A 37 3.45 -9.06 5.97
N ARG A 38 3.81 -8.09 5.11
CA ARG A 38 4.39 -6.78 5.47
C ARG A 38 5.74 -6.90 6.18
N THR A 39 6.57 -7.85 5.72
CA THR A 39 7.87 -8.09 6.36
C THR A 39 8.84 -6.92 6.24
N GLY A 40 8.72 -6.06 5.24
CA GLY A 40 9.71 -5.01 5.00
C GLY A 40 11.09 -5.57 4.60
N TRP A 41 11.16 -6.81 4.11
CA TRP A 41 12.41 -7.52 3.86
C TRP A 41 12.62 -7.86 2.38
N ASN A 42 13.61 -7.21 1.77
CA ASN A 42 14.16 -7.67 0.50
C ASN A 42 15.26 -8.71 0.75
N TYR A 43 14.90 -9.99 0.72
CA TYR A 43 15.84 -11.09 0.93
C TYR A 43 16.64 -11.49 -0.33
N ASN A 44 16.44 -10.81 -1.46
CA ASN A 44 17.14 -11.07 -2.72
C ASN A 44 18.12 -9.95 -3.10
N GLU A 45 18.56 -9.11 -2.16
CA GLU A 45 19.52 -8.05 -2.43
C GLU A 45 20.95 -8.61 -2.36
N THR A 46 21.58 -8.73 -3.51
CA THR A 46 22.91 -9.33 -3.64
C THR A 46 24.01 -8.30 -3.93
N THR A 47 23.62 -7.07 -4.22
CA THR A 47 24.54 -5.99 -4.64
C THR A 47 24.96 -5.12 -3.47
N LEU A 48 23.98 -4.65 -2.68
CA LEU A 48 24.24 -3.76 -1.55
C LEU A 48 24.55 -4.56 -0.28
N THR A 49 25.70 -4.32 0.30
CA THR A 49 26.19 -4.98 1.50
C THR A 49 26.78 -3.98 2.49
N PRO A 50 26.90 -4.30 3.78
CA PRO A 50 27.57 -3.46 4.75
C PRO A 50 29.02 -3.06 4.40
N THR A 51 29.67 -3.80 3.48
CA THR A 51 31.04 -3.52 3.07
C THR A 51 31.15 -2.51 1.92
N ASN A 52 30.09 -2.32 1.15
CA ASN A 52 30.09 -1.40 0.00
C ASN A 52 29.10 -0.24 0.11
N VAL A 53 28.22 -0.23 1.12
CA VAL A 53 27.37 0.92 1.42
C VAL A 53 28.11 1.81 2.42
N GLY A 54 28.66 2.91 1.92
CA GLY A 54 29.43 3.87 2.72
C GLY A 54 29.56 5.22 2.00
N PRO A 55 30.04 6.27 2.71
CA PRO A 55 30.05 7.65 2.18
C PRO A 55 30.87 7.85 0.90
N THR A 56 31.82 6.96 0.60
CA THR A 56 32.72 7.07 -0.56
C THR A 56 32.32 6.17 -1.73
N SER A 57 31.40 5.23 -1.50
CA SER A 57 31.06 4.20 -2.51
C SER A 57 29.58 4.16 -2.88
N PHE A 58 28.72 4.78 -2.06
CA PHE A 58 27.29 4.81 -2.22
C PHE A 58 26.76 6.24 -2.11
N GLY A 59 25.82 6.64 -2.98
CA GLY A 59 25.30 8.00 -3.01
C GLY A 59 24.14 8.16 -3.98
N VAL A 60 23.80 9.42 -4.29
CA VAL A 60 22.71 9.78 -5.20
C VAL A 60 23.09 9.49 -6.64
N LEU A 61 22.30 8.68 -7.32
CA LEU A 61 22.37 8.46 -8.77
C LEU A 61 21.50 9.47 -9.51
N PHE A 62 20.24 9.63 -9.07
CA PHE A 62 19.28 10.50 -9.75
C PHE A 62 18.36 11.20 -8.75
N GLN A 63 17.97 12.43 -9.10
CA GLN A 63 16.93 13.22 -8.41
C GLN A 63 15.90 13.62 -9.47
N ILE A 64 14.66 13.14 -9.31
CA ILE A 64 13.59 13.29 -10.29
C ILE A 64 12.49 14.15 -9.69
N GLY A 65 12.17 15.27 -10.36
CA GLY A 65 11.05 16.14 -9.97
C GLY A 65 9.69 15.48 -10.23
N LEU A 66 8.76 15.65 -9.29
CA LEU A 66 7.37 15.20 -9.36
C LEU A 66 6.43 16.39 -9.20
N ASP A 67 5.16 16.20 -9.51
CA ASP A 67 4.16 17.29 -9.46
C ASP A 67 3.69 17.63 -8.04
N ASP A 68 3.67 16.66 -7.12
CA ASP A 68 3.22 16.87 -5.75
C ASP A 68 3.95 15.96 -4.75
N GLN A 69 3.55 16.03 -3.49
CA GLN A 69 4.01 15.18 -2.40
C GLN A 69 3.74 13.70 -2.68
N VAL A 70 4.59 12.84 -2.15
CA VAL A 70 4.48 11.38 -2.23
C VAL A 70 4.40 10.79 -0.83
N ASP A 71 3.23 10.30 -0.47
CA ASP A 71 2.99 9.53 0.76
C ASP A 71 3.03 8.02 0.51
N ALA A 72 2.70 7.62 -0.72
CA ALA A 72 2.73 6.23 -1.16
C ALA A 72 4.17 5.69 -1.31
N GLN A 73 4.42 4.46 -0.88
CA GLN A 73 5.70 3.78 -1.12
C GLN A 73 5.93 3.58 -2.62
N PRO A 74 7.12 3.91 -3.18
CA PRO A 74 7.49 3.56 -4.55
C PRO A 74 7.44 2.06 -4.79
N LEU A 75 6.96 1.63 -5.96
CA LEU A 75 6.92 0.24 -6.37
C LEU A 75 7.90 0.01 -7.52
N VAL A 76 8.60 -1.13 -7.54
CA VAL A 76 9.66 -1.40 -8.51
C VAL A 76 9.38 -2.70 -9.25
N VAL A 77 9.37 -2.64 -10.58
CA VAL A 77 9.19 -3.82 -11.44
C VAL A 77 10.39 -3.95 -12.39
N PRO A 78 11.24 -4.97 -12.23
CA PRO A 78 12.33 -5.22 -13.16
C PRO A 78 11.82 -5.79 -14.48
N ASN A 79 12.58 -5.59 -15.56
CA ASN A 79 12.28 -6.10 -16.90
C ASN A 79 10.86 -5.77 -17.39
N GLN A 80 10.32 -4.63 -16.97
CA GLN A 80 9.00 -4.17 -17.35
C GLN A 80 9.03 -3.62 -18.79
N GLN A 81 8.17 -4.17 -19.63
CA GLN A 81 7.96 -3.65 -20.97
C GLN A 81 7.09 -2.39 -20.93
N ILE A 82 7.59 -1.30 -21.48
CA ILE A 82 6.86 -0.06 -21.74
C ILE A 82 6.57 0.03 -23.24
N THR A 83 5.31 0.19 -23.62
CA THR A 83 4.87 0.17 -25.01
C THR A 83 4.38 1.52 -25.52
N ALA A 84 4.24 2.50 -24.64
CA ALA A 84 3.81 3.87 -24.95
C ALA A 84 4.90 4.87 -24.55
N GLY A 85 4.68 6.15 -24.82
CA GLY A 85 5.63 7.21 -24.51
C GLY A 85 6.68 7.43 -25.59
N LEU A 86 7.69 8.26 -25.29
CA LEU A 86 8.72 8.65 -26.24
C LEU A 86 9.77 7.55 -26.49
N THR A 87 9.95 6.67 -25.51
CA THR A 87 11.00 5.64 -25.54
C THR A 87 10.42 4.28 -25.13
N PRO A 88 9.66 3.60 -26.01
CA PRO A 88 9.26 2.23 -25.76
C PRO A 88 10.47 1.30 -25.57
N GLY A 89 10.37 0.35 -24.63
CA GLY A 89 11.48 -0.54 -24.31
C GLY A 89 11.24 -1.37 -23.06
N THR A 90 12.25 -2.12 -22.62
CA THR A 90 12.22 -2.91 -21.40
C THR A 90 13.14 -2.28 -20.35
N TYR A 91 12.61 -2.02 -19.15
CA TYR A 91 13.30 -1.24 -18.12
C TYR A 91 13.10 -1.86 -16.73
N GLN A 92 13.97 -1.53 -15.81
CA GLN A 92 13.58 -1.53 -14.40
C GLN A 92 12.77 -0.26 -14.15
N VAL A 93 11.47 -0.42 -13.91
CA VAL A 93 10.54 0.71 -13.77
C VAL A 93 10.21 0.93 -12.30
N VAL A 94 10.29 2.19 -11.88
CA VAL A 94 9.76 2.65 -10.58
C VAL A 94 8.43 3.34 -10.83
N TYR A 95 7.37 2.83 -10.20
CA TYR A 95 6.05 3.46 -10.19
C TYR A 95 5.91 4.31 -8.93
N VAL A 96 5.53 5.57 -9.10
CA VAL A 96 5.35 6.54 -8.01
C VAL A 96 3.97 7.17 -8.15
N ALA A 97 3.24 7.27 -7.05
CA ALA A 97 1.93 7.91 -6.98
C ALA A 97 2.00 9.17 -6.12
N THR A 98 1.39 10.28 -6.56
CA THR A 98 1.43 11.57 -5.87
C THR A 98 0.08 12.00 -5.35
N GLU A 99 0.06 12.95 -4.41
CA GLU A 99 -1.14 13.60 -3.88
C GLU A 99 -1.89 14.45 -4.93
N SER A 100 -1.30 14.71 -6.08
CA SER A 100 -2.00 15.27 -7.25
C SER A 100 -2.68 14.20 -8.11
N ASN A 101 -2.86 12.96 -7.62
CA ASN A 101 -3.43 11.83 -8.35
C ASN A 101 -2.65 11.46 -9.63
N THR A 102 -1.35 11.68 -9.67
CA THR A 102 -0.51 11.32 -10.81
C THR A 102 0.27 10.04 -10.53
N ILE A 103 0.19 9.08 -11.44
CA ILE A 103 1.06 7.90 -11.49
C ILE A 103 2.20 8.18 -12.47
N TYR A 104 3.43 8.02 -12.00
CA TYR A 104 4.65 8.06 -12.83
C TYR A 104 5.21 6.66 -13.01
N ALA A 105 5.71 6.35 -14.21
CA ALA A 105 6.59 5.22 -14.50
C ALA A 105 7.96 5.78 -14.87
N ILE A 106 8.99 5.48 -14.08
CA ILE A 106 10.33 6.07 -14.18
C ILE A 106 11.36 4.97 -14.43
N ASN A 107 12.28 5.20 -15.37
CA ASN A 107 13.41 4.30 -15.59
C ASN A 107 14.42 4.43 -14.44
N ALA A 108 14.58 3.38 -13.64
CA ALA A 108 15.49 3.37 -12.51
C ALA A 108 16.97 3.53 -12.89
N ALA A 109 17.35 3.17 -14.12
CA ALA A 109 18.74 3.23 -14.58
C ALA A 109 19.16 4.62 -15.10
N SER A 110 18.20 5.52 -15.37
CA SER A 110 18.50 6.85 -15.93
C SER A 110 17.76 8.01 -15.26
N GLY A 111 16.78 7.72 -14.39
CA GLY A 111 15.89 8.73 -13.81
C GLY A 111 14.88 9.31 -14.80
N ALA A 112 14.83 8.84 -16.05
CA ALA A 112 13.92 9.37 -17.06
C ALA A 112 12.46 8.97 -16.76
N VAL A 113 11.54 9.93 -16.83
CA VAL A 113 10.09 9.66 -16.79
C VAL A 113 9.69 9.04 -18.12
N LEU A 114 9.25 7.79 -18.09
CA LEU A 114 8.81 7.03 -19.26
C LEU A 114 7.34 7.32 -19.57
N LEU A 115 6.50 7.30 -18.54
CA LEU A 115 5.07 7.56 -18.60
C LEU A 115 4.63 8.39 -17.40
N SER A 116 3.59 9.18 -17.59
CA SER A 116 2.84 9.78 -16.48
C SER A 116 1.35 9.82 -16.82
N ARG A 117 0.49 9.57 -15.82
CA ARG A 117 -0.96 9.67 -15.97
C ARG A 117 -1.58 10.29 -14.73
N ASN A 118 -2.37 11.34 -14.92
CA ASN A 118 -3.21 11.91 -13.89
C ASN A 118 -4.59 11.21 -13.88
N LEU A 119 -5.06 10.81 -12.69
CA LEU A 119 -6.30 10.05 -12.51
C LEU A 119 -7.51 10.92 -12.12
N GLY A 120 -7.34 12.23 -12.08
CA GLY A 120 -8.41 13.20 -11.77
C GLY A 120 -7.95 14.30 -10.83
N THR A 121 -8.78 15.30 -10.66
CA THR A 121 -8.50 16.43 -9.76
C THR A 121 -8.47 15.96 -8.31
N PRO A 122 -7.40 16.17 -7.54
CA PRO A 122 -7.35 15.77 -6.15
C PRO A 122 -8.32 16.61 -5.31
N VAL A 123 -8.64 16.16 -4.10
CA VAL A 123 -9.46 16.90 -3.16
C VAL A 123 -8.58 17.93 -2.44
N PRO A 124 -8.96 19.23 -2.42
CA PRO A 124 -8.15 20.25 -1.76
C PRO A 124 -8.25 20.15 -0.22
N MET A 125 -7.18 20.47 0.48
CA MET A 125 -7.17 20.67 1.93
C MET A 125 -7.81 22.04 2.31
N PRO A 126 -8.36 22.19 3.52
CA PRO A 126 -8.37 21.25 4.66
C PRO A 126 -9.55 20.27 4.62
N LEU A 127 -9.31 19.04 5.12
CA LEU A 127 -10.32 17.99 5.28
C LEU A 127 -10.56 17.61 6.76
N GLY A 128 -10.46 18.59 7.65
CA GLY A 128 -10.49 18.32 9.09
C GLY A 128 -9.11 17.98 9.68
N CYS A 129 -8.10 17.70 8.86
CA CYS A 129 -6.72 17.55 9.29
C CYS A 129 -5.94 18.84 9.02
N PRO A 130 -5.73 19.72 10.01
CA PRO A 130 -4.97 20.96 9.80
C PRO A 130 -3.49 20.69 9.48
N SER A 131 -3.01 19.50 9.73
CA SER A 131 -1.63 19.05 9.57
C SER A 131 -1.42 18.16 8.33
N GLY A 132 -2.34 18.15 7.37
CA GLY A 132 -2.16 17.41 6.11
C GLY A 132 -0.84 17.77 5.41
N GLY A 133 -0.22 16.79 4.76
CA GLY A 133 1.13 16.92 4.21
C GLY A 133 1.27 17.95 3.10
N GLY A 134 0.27 18.12 2.25
CA GLY A 134 0.31 19.00 1.08
C GLY A 134 -0.94 19.84 0.93
N PRO A 135 -1.08 20.57 -0.20
CA PRO A 135 -2.27 21.36 -0.51
C PRO A 135 -3.48 20.49 -0.92
N ASN A 136 -3.23 19.23 -1.22
CA ASN A 136 -4.22 18.29 -1.71
C ASN A 136 -4.14 16.96 -0.94
N VAL A 137 -5.24 16.19 -1.01
CA VAL A 137 -5.25 14.76 -0.72
C VAL A 137 -5.71 14.03 -1.98
N GLY A 138 -4.86 13.18 -2.50
CA GLY A 138 -5.10 12.39 -3.70
C GLY A 138 -4.81 10.91 -3.46
N ILE A 139 -3.70 10.38 -4.02
CA ILE A 139 -3.26 9.00 -3.76
C ILE A 139 -2.38 9.00 -2.52
N ASN A 140 -2.97 8.84 -1.36
CA ASN A 140 -2.27 8.83 -0.08
C ASN A 140 -1.74 7.42 0.27
N SER A 141 -2.43 6.37 -0.15
CA SER A 141 -2.05 4.99 0.14
C SER A 141 -1.15 4.38 -0.95
N THR A 142 -0.29 3.44 -0.54
CA THR A 142 0.53 2.69 -1.49
C THR A 142 -0.33 1.78 -2.37
N PRO A 143 -0.22 1.88 -3.70
CA PRO A 143 -0.86 0.97 -4.65
C PRO A 143 -0.36 -0.47 -4.51
N VAL A 144 -0.98 -1.40 -5.24
CA VAL A 144 -0.48 -2.78 -5.35
C VAL A 144 -0.38 -3.19 -6.82
N ILE A 145 0.67 -3.95 -7.16
CA ILE A 145 0.92 -4.46 -8.51
C ILE A 145 0.73 -5.97 -8.54
N ASP A 146 -0.13 -6.44 -9.43
CA ASP A 146 -0.10 -7.81 -9.91
C ASP A 146 0.92 -7.91 -11.06
N VAL A 147 2.12 -8.38 -10.74
CA VAL A 147 3.22 -8.51 -11.72
C VAL A 147 2.87 -9.52 -12.81
N THR A 148 2.19 -10.62 -12.47
CA THR A 148 1.79 -11.65 -13.44
C THR A 148 0.70 -11.13 -14.37
N GLY A 149 -0.33 -10.48 -13.80
CA GLY A 149 -1.41 -9.86 -14.54
C GLY A 149 -1.04 -8.52 -15.15
N GLN A 150 0.20 -8.01 -14.95
CA GLN A 150 0.68 -6.72 -15.48
C GLN A 150 -0.25 -5.54 -15.14
N THR A 151 -0.75 -5.50 -13.90
CA THR A 151 -1.77 -4.53 -13.47
C THR A 151 -1.35 -3.81 -12.20
N LEU A 152 -1.47 -2.49 -12.19
CA LEU A 152 -1.37 -1.64 -11.00
C LEU A 152 -2.78 -1.29 -10.54
N TYR A 153 -3.09 -1.61 -9.29
CA TYR A 153 -4.35 -1.21 -8.63
C TYR A 153 -4.08 -0.05 -7.70
N VAL A 154 -4.89 1.00 -7.82
CA VAL A 154 -4.72 2.22 -7.03
C VAL A 154 -6.08 2.85 -6.72
N ILE A 155 -6.22 3.39 -5.51
CA ILE A 155 -7.36 4.23 -5.13
C ILE A 155 -6.91 5.68 -5.21
N ALA A 156 -7.61 6.48 -6.01
CA ALA A 156 -7.42 7.93 -6.13
C ALA A 156 -8.56 8.67 -5.43
N TYR A 157 -8.23 9.68 -4.63
CA TYR A 157 -9.21 10.56 -4.01
C TYR A 157 -9.40 11.79 -4.88
N THR A 158 -10.56 11.90 -5.51
CA THR A 158 -10.85 12.87 -6.55
C THR A 158 -12.00 13.79 -6.18
N SER A 159 -11.95 15.03 -6.65
CA SER A 159 -13.06 15.96 -6.58
C SER A 159 -13.86 15.90 -7.87
N ILE A 160 -14.99 15.21 -7.86
CA ILE A 160 -15.90 15.10 -9.01
C ILE A 160 -17.03 16.13 -8.84
N SER A 161 -17.03 17.16 -9.67
CA SER A 161 -17.99 18.28 -9.58
C SER A 161 -18.05 18.90 -8.19
N GLY A 162 -16.92 18.98 -7.50
CA GLY A 162 -16.81 19.52 -6.15
C GLY A 162 -17.10 18.51 -5.03
N THR A 163 -17.48 17.27 -5.35
CA THR A 163 -17.78 16.22 -4.37
C THR A 163 -16.58 15.30 -4.19
N PRO A 164 -16.05 15.14 -2.95
CA PRO A 164 -15.01 14.16 -2.66
C PRO A 164 -15.45 12.74 -3.00
N THR A 165 -14.63 12.01 -3.75
CA THR A 165 -14.98 10.68 -4.25
C THR A 165 -13.71 9.82 -4.35
N TYR A 166 -13.74 8.61 -3.80
CA TYR A 166 -12.70 7.61 -4.04
C TYR A 166 -13.02 6.78 -5.28
N GLN A 167 -12.04 6.60 -6.13
CA GLN A 167 -12.13 5.73 -7.30
C GLN A 167 -11.01 4.69 -7.30
N LEU A 168 -11.36 3.42 -7.47
CA LEU A 168 -10.43 2.31 -7.64
C LEU A 168 -10.15 2.10 -9.13
N PHE A 169 -8.89 2.15 -9.52
CA PHE A 169 -8.39 1.94 -10.87
C PHE A 169 -7.62 0.63 -10.97
N ALA A 170 -7.70 -0.01 -12.15
CA ALA A 170 -6.81 -1.08 -12.59
C ALA A 170 -6.08 -0.62 -13.86
N LEU A 171 -4.78 -0.34 -13.77
CA LEU A 171 -3.97 0.24 -14.83
C LEU A 171 -3.02 -0.80 -15.43
N ASN A 172 -2.85 -0.78 -16.76
CA ASN A 172 -1.81 -1.55 -17.42
C ASN A 172 -0.43 -1.00 -17.08
N LEU A 173 0.51 -1.83 -16.65
CA LEU A 173 1.87 -1.39 -16.32
C LEU A 173 2.61 -0.83 -17.53
N LYS A 174 2.35 -1.36 -18.74
CA LYS A 174 3.08 -1.04 -19.96
C LYS A 174 2.79 0.34 -20.54
N ASP A 175 1.64 0.94 -20.23
CA ASP A 175 1.17 2.18 -20.84
C ASP A 175 0.28 3.05 -19.93
N LEU A 176 0.01 2.60 -18.70
CA LEU A 176 -0.86 3.21 -17.70
C LEU A 176 -2.33 3.40 -18.14
N THR A 177 -2.78 2.77 -19.23
CA THR A 177 -4.20 2.80 -19.62
C THR A 177 -5.05 1.99 -18.67
N SER A 178 -6.34 2.33 -18.52
CA SER A 178 -7.27 1.54 -17.70
C SER A 178 -7.55 0.19 -18.36
N ARG A 179 -7.46 -0.89 -17.59
CA ARG A 179 -7.83 -2.25 -18.05
C ARG A 179 -9.34 -2.46 -18.04
N THR A 180 -10.00 -1.81 -17.12
CA THR A 180 -11.44 -1.77 -16.95
C THR A 180 -11.81 -0.37 -16.44
N PRO A 181 -13.05 0.09 -16.65
CA PRO A 181 -13.48 1.36 -16.08
C PRO A 181 -13.23 1.42 -14.58
N PRO A 182 -12.79 2.57 -14.05
CA PRO A 182 -12.66 2.74 -12.61
C PRO A 182 -14.03 2.61 -11.94
N VAL A 183 -14.02 2.12 -10.70
CA VAL A 183 -15.23 2.02 -9.89
C VAL A 183 -15.19 2.99 -8.73
N THR A 184 -16.33 3.63 -8.46
CA THR A 184 -16.50 4.45 -7.26
C THR A 184 -16.54 3.57 -6.02
N VAL A 185 -15.74 3.93 -5.01
CA VAL A 185 -15.77 3.26 -3.71
C VAL A 185 -17.08 3.63 -3.01
N ALA A 186 -17.91 2.65 -2.77
CA ALA A 186 -19.17 2.76 -2.06
C ALA A 186 -19.42 1.50 -1.23
N ALA A 187 -20.02 1.66 -0.07
CA ALA A 187 -20.41 0.55 0.80
C ALA A 187 -21.58 0.97 1.69
N SER A 188 -22.33 -0.02 2.16
CA SER A 188 -23.33 0.13 3.19
C SER A 188 -23.23 -1.03 4.18
N HIS A 189 -23.56 -0.77 5.45
CA HIS A 189 -23.54 -1.79 6.50
C HIS A 189 -24.72 -1.57 7.44
N THR A 190 -25.41 -2.64 7.82
CA THR A 190 -26.48 -2.57 8.80
C THR A 190 -25.90 -2.56 10.20
N LEU A 191 -26.17 -1.53 10.99
CA LEU A 191 -25.69 -1.42 12.37
C LEU A 191 -26.28 -2.51 13.25
N SER A 192 -25.71 -2.70 14.42
CA SER A 192 -26.03 -3.80 15.36
C SER A 192 -27.47 -3.79 15.90
N ASN A 193 -28.22 -2.69 15.72
CA ASN A 193 -29.66 -2.65 16.04
C ASN A 193 -30.54 -3.32 14.95
N GLY A 194 -29.97 -3.77 13.84
CA GLY A 194 -30.67 -4.47 12.76
C GLY A 194 -31.58 -3.60 11.88
N THR A 195 -31.66 -2.29 12.12
CA THR A 195 -32.60 -1.38 11.43
C THR A 195 -31.93 -0.17 10.79
N THR A 196 -30.81 0.28 11.32
CA THR A 196 -30.08 1.46 10.79
C THR A 196 -29.04 1.02 9.76
N THR A 197 -29.05 1.62 8.59
CA THR A 197 -28.01 1.45 7.58
C THR A 197 -27.03 2.62 7.66
N TYR A 198 -25.75 2.33 7.82
CA TYR A 198 -24.66 3.29 7.72
C TYR A 198 -24.01 3.18 6.34
N ASN A 199 -23.87 4.31 5.65
CA ASN A 199 -23.30 4.38 4.31
C ASN A 199 -21.90 4.97 4.37
N PHE A 200 -20.98 4.42 3.58
CA PHE A 200 -19.67 4.98 3.36
C PHE A 200 -19.78 6.41 2.81
N ASN A 201 -19.05 7.33 3.41
CA ASN A 201 -19.01 8.72 2.95
C ASN A 201 -17.57 9.18 2.75
N ALA A 202 -17.17 9.33 1.50
CA ALA A 202 -15.82 9.74 1.13
C ALA A 202 -15.37 11.10 1.70
N GLN A 203 -16.29 11.94 2.18
CA GLN A 203 -15.96 13.20 2.83
C GLN A 203 -15.35 13.01 4.22
N TYR A 204 -15.71 11.92 4.92
CA TYR A 204 -15.34 11.69 6.31
C TYR A 204 -14.38 10.51 6.50
N GLU A 205 -14.29 9.64 5.50
CA GLU A 205 -13.47 8.44 5.53
C GLU A 205 -12.13 8.67 4.81
N HIS A 206 -11.02 8.39 5.48
CA HIS A 206 -9.66 8.55 4.94
C HIS A 206 -9.07 7.21 4.53
N GLN A 207 -8.66 7.08 3.27
CA GLN A 207 -7.99 5.90 2.73
C GLN A 207 -6.47 6.07 2.86
N ARG A 208 -5.88 5.63 3.97
CA ARG A 208 -4.45 5.77 4.26
C ARG A 208 -3.67 4.44 4.20
N PRO A 209 -4.18 3.31 4.75
CA PRO A 209 -3.47 2.04 4.70
C PRO A 209 -3.19 1.59 3.27
N ALA A 210 -1.99 1.08 3.04
CA ALA A 210 -1.59 0.52 1.74
C ALA A 210 -2.56 -0.58 1.29
N LEU A 211 -2.83 -0.64 0.00
CA LEU A 211 -3.67 -1.68 -0.59
C LEU A 211 -3.03 -3.06 -0.41
N LEU A 212 -3.88 -4.07 -0.26
CA LEU A 212 -3.46 -5.47 -0.27
C LEU A 212 -4.08 -6.18 -1.47
N GLY A 213 -3.22 -6.82 -2.29
CA GLY A 213 -3.64 -7.75 -3.33
C GLY A 213 -3.31 -9.17 -2.92
N VAL A 214 -4.30 -10.02 -2.71
CA VAL A 214 -4.11 -11.43 -2.36
C VAL A 214 -5.25 -12.29 -2.90
N SER A 215 -4.92 -13.47 -3.44
CA SER A 215 -5.90 -14.44 -3.97
C SER A 215 -6.91 -13.84 -4.96
N GLY A 216 -6.48 -12.87 -5.78
CA GLY A 216 -7.34 -12.24 -6.80
C GLY A 216 -8.32 -11.21 -6.23
N ILE A 217 -8.12 -10.74 -5.02
CA ILE A 217 -8.93 -9.71 -4.36
C ILE A 217 -8.03 -8.54 -3.96
N ILE A 218 -8.54 -7.32 -4.14
CA ILE A 218 -7.92 -6.08 -3.67
C ILE A 218 -8.68 -5.62 -2.43
N TYR A 219 -7.95 -5.38 -1.33
CA TYR A 219 -8.51 -4.89 -0.07
C TYR A 219 -8.00 -3.50 0.25
N ALA A 220 -8.86 -2.69 0.88
CA ALA A 220 -8.54 -1.36 1.39
C ALA A 220 -9.16 -1.13 2.77
N GLY A 221 -8.37 -0.51 3.66
CA GLY A 221 -8.82 -0.01 4.95
C GLY A 221 -9.10 1.49 4.88
N PHE A 222 -10.04 1.96 5.70
CA PHE A 222 -10.39 3.38 5.83
C PHE A 222 -10.51 3.75 7.32
N GLY A 223 -10.24 5.00 7.61
CA GLY A 223 -10.42 5.59 8.92
C GLY A 223 -10.89 7.04 8.82
N SER A 224 -10.70 7.83 9.87
CA SER A 224 -11.09 9.22 9.92
C SER A 224 -10.02 10.16 9.36
N PHE A 225 -10.41 11.39 9.05
CA PHE A 225 -9.50 12.50 8.85
C PHE A 225 -9.15 13.15 10.20
N CYS A 226 -8.07 12.68 10.87
CA CYS A 226 -7.56 13.21 12.13
C CYS A 226 -8.65 13.40 13.20
N ASP A 227 -9.55 12.46 13.32
CA ASP A 227 -10.67 12.43 14.28
C ASP A 227 -11.55 13.71 14.31
N SER A 228 -11.55 14.44 13.19
CA SER A 228 -12.23 15.72 13.10
C SER A 228 -13.75 15.60 12.97
N PHE A 229 -14.26 14.41 12.69
CA PHE A 229 -15.69 14.15 12.44
C PHE A 229 -16.21 13.02 13.32
N PRO A 230 -16.17 13.18 14.66
CA PRO A 230 -16.71 12.18 15.56
C PRO A 230 -18.20 11.92 15.27
N GLY A 231 -18.62 10.67 15.28
CA GLY A 231 -19.99 10.27 14.94
C GLY A 231 -20.33 10.27 13.44
N GLN A 232 -19.40 10.64 12.55
CA GLN A 232 -19.59 10.65 11.10
C GLN A 232 -18.59 9.76 10.34
N SER A 233 -17.49 9.35 10.96
CA SER A 233 -16.50 8.42 10.42
C SER A 233 -16.49 7.12 11.18
N ARG A 234 -16.24 6.01 10.50
CA ARG A 234 -16.05 4.68 11.09
C ARG A 234 -14.99 3.92 10.31
N GLY A 235 -14.25 3.04 10.96
CA GLY A 235 -13.31 2.18 10.29
C GLY A 235 -14.00 1.20 9.33
N TRP A 236 -13.56 1.15 8.07
CA TRP A 236 -14.05 0.22 7.04
C TRP A 236 -12.94 -0.68 6.54
N LEU A 237 -13.27 -1.94 6.31
CA LEU A 237 -12.48 -2.86 5.49
C LEU A 237 -13.34 -3.28 4.31
N LEU A 238 -12.88 -2.91 3.11
CA LEU A 238 -13.57 -3.17 1.84
C LEU A 238 -12.73 -4.07 0.94
N GLY A 239 -13.38 -4.79 0.03
CA GLY A 239 -12.70 -5.65 -0.92
C GLY A 239 -13.36 -5.66 -2.30
N TRP A 240 -12.57 -5.92 -3.35
CA TRP A 240 -13.02 -5.99 -4.75
C TRP A 240 -12.34 -7.14 -5.48
N GLN A 241 -13.05 -7.78 -6.39
CA GLN A 241 -12.47 -8.73 -7.32
C GLN A 241 -11.45 -8.03 -8.23
N ALA A 242 -10.21 -8.44 -8.23
CA ALA A 242 -9.14 -7.80 -9.00
C ALA A 242 -9.43 -7.77 -10.51
N SER A 243 -10.06 -8.83 -11.06
CA SER A 243 -10.32 -8.95 -12.49
C SER A 243 -11.43 -8.05 -13.04
N THR A 244 -12.39 -7.65 -12.20
CA THR A 244 -13.61 -6.92 -12.61
C THR A 244 -13.82 -5.62 -11.85
N LEU A 245 -13.12 -5.42 -10.75
CA LEU A 245 -13.34 -4.38 -9.74
C LEU A 245 -14.73 -4.43 -9.10
N ALA A 246 -15.47 -5.53 -9.25
CA ALA A 246 -16.73 -5.72 -8.56
C ALA A 246 -16.49 -5.83 -7.04
N PRO A 247 -17.25 -5.10 -6.20
CA PRO A 247 -17.11 -5.18 -4.75
C PRO A 247 -17.45 -6.59 -4.25
N LEU A 248 -16.82 -7.00 -3.16
CA LEU A 248 -17.21 -8.23 -2.46
C LEU A 248 -18.65 -8.11 -1.93
N PRO A 249 -19.38 -9.25 -1.80
CA PRO A 249 -20.73 -9.26 -1.25
C PRO A 249 -20.79 -8.77 0.21
N ALA A 250 -19.71 -8.93 0.97
CA ALA A 250 -19.59 -8.49 2.35
C ALA A 250 -18.49 -7.43 2.50
N ASN A 251 -18.65 -6.59 3.50
CA ASN A 251 -17.68 -5.64 4.00
C ASN A 251 -17.65 -5.71 5.53
N ARG A 252 -16.64 -5.08 6.14
CA ARG A 252 -16.59 -4.99 7.60
C ARG A 252 -16.54 -3.54 8.02
N LEU A 253 -17.46 -3.19 8.92
CA LEU A 253 -17.45 -1.98 9.71
C LEU A 253 -16.85 -2.33 11.08
N THR A 254 -15.89 -1.57 11.57
CA THR A 254 -15.17 -1.86 12.81
C THR A 254 -15.94 -1.43 14.07
N ASP A 255 -16.84 -0.46 13.91
CA ASP A 255 -17.82 -0.07 14.91
C ASP A 255 -19.22 -0.09 14.31
N THR A 256 -20.06 -1.01 14.77
CA THR A 256 -21.45 -1.19 14.32
C THR A 256 -22.48 -0.71 15.35
N LEU A 257 -22.06 -0.06 16.43
CA LEU A 257 -22.98 0.45 17.44
C LEU A 257 -23.86 1.57 16.86
N PRO A 258 -25.16 1.61 17.19
CA PRO A 258 -26.02 2.70 16.78
C PRO A 258 -25.65 3.99 17.49
N GLN A 259 -25.72 5.11 16.76
CA GLN A 259 -25.51 6.42 17.35
C GLN A 259 -26.65 6.78 18.32
N THR A 260 -26.29 7.27 19.49
CA THR A 260 -27.20 7.78 20.51
C THR A 260 -26.66 9.10 21.07
N PRO A 261 -27.46 9.91 21.76
CA PRO A 261 -26.93 11.12 22.42
C PRO A 261 -25.79 10.86 23.41
N ALA A 262 -25.75 9.66 24.02
CA ALA A 262 -24.70 9.25 24.94
C ALA A 262 -23.51 8.54 24.21
N ASN A 263 -23.70 8.11 22.97
CA ASN A 263 -22.70 7.43 22.15
C ASN A 263 -22.68 8.09 20.77
N ASN A 264 -21.94 9.17 20.64
CA ASN A 264 -21.84 9.99 19.44
C ASN A 264 -20.40 10.17 18.94
N PHE A 265 -19.47 9.38 19.48
CA PHE A 265 -18.08 9.35 19.09
C PHE A 265 -17.77 7.95 18.53
N PHE A 266 -17.48 7.88 17.23
CA PHE A 266 -17.23 6.63 16.52
C PHE A 266 -16.01 6.81 15.64
N PHE A 267 -15.06 5.91 15.75
CA PHE A 267 -13.98 5.83 14.78
C PHE A 267 -13.57 4.38 14.59
N SER A 268 -12.88 3.80 15.57
CA SER A 268 -12.32 2.46 15.41
C SER A 268 -11.56 2.34 14.07
N SER A 269 -10.83 3.41 13.72
CA SER A 269 -10.26 3.67 12.41
C SER A 269 -9.21 2.65 12.02
N ILE A 270 -9.18 2.22 10.74
CA ILE A 270 -8.08 1.46 10.15
C ILE A 270 -7.19 2.47 9.42
N TRP A 271 -6.18 3.06 10.10
CA TRP A 271 -5.33 4.10 9.52
C TRP A 271 -3.84 3.77 9.46
N MET A 272 -3.27 3.07 10.41
CA MET A 272 -1.97 2.39 10.45
C MET A 272 -0.78 3.18 9.89
N SER A 273 -0.77 4.52 9.96
CA SER A 273 0.30 5.40 9.44
C SER A 273 0.76 5.05 8.00
N GLY A 274 -0.16 4.65 7.14
CA GLY A 274 0.16 4.18 5.80
C GLY A 274 0.66 2.73 5.72
N TYR A 275 0.89 2.04 6.86
CA TYR A 275 1.17 0.61 6.90
C TYR A 275 0.00 -0.17 6.32
N GLY A 276 0.26 -1.22 5.57
CA GLY A 276 -0.79 -1.95 4.85
C GLY A 276 -1.49 -3.01 5.69
N ILE A 277 -2.74 -3.30 5.32
CA ILE A 277 -3.39 -4.55 5.76
C ILE A 277 -2.47 -5.70 5.40
N ALA A 278 -2.20 -6.61 6.34
CA ALA A 278 -1.38 -7.80 6.12
C ALA A 278 -2.25 -9.03 5.86
N ALA A 279 -1.67 -10.06 5.22
CA ALA A 279 -2.30 -11.36 5.08
C ALA A 279 -1.33 -12.47 5.44
N ASP A 280 -1.85 -13.55 6.06
CA ASP A 280 -1.09 -14.76 6.28
C ASP A 280 -1.06 -15.66 5.01
N PRO A 281 -0.21 -16.71 4.98
CA PRO A 281 -0.14 -17.61 3.83
C PRO A 281 -1.45 -18.33 3.47
N THR A 282 -2.44 -18.34 4.37
CA THR A 282 -3.77 -18.91 4.12
C THR A 282 -4.78 -17.88 3.61
N GLY A 283 -4.37 -16.61 3.50
CA GLY A 283 -5.19 -15.51 3.00
C GLY A 283 -6.02 -14.79 4.06
N ASN A 284 -5.91 -15.17 5.35
CA ASN A 284 -6.57 -14.39 6.41
C ASN A 284 -5.91 -13.03 6.57
N LEU A 285 -6.73 -12.02 6.78
CA LEU A 285 -6.32 -10.62 6.86
C LEU A 285 -6.05 -10.21 8.30
N PHE A 286 -5.05 -9.35 8.47
CA PHE A 286 -4.66 -8.76 9.76
C PHE A 286 -4.56 -7.25 9.63
N PHE A 287 -5.16 -6.55 10.57
CA PHE A 287 -5.10 -5.08 10.68
C PHE A 287 -5.27 -4.67 12.14
N SER A 288 -4.98 -3.42 12.44
CA SER A 288 -5.25 -2.83 13.74
C SER A 288 -6.24 -1.67 13.62
N THR A 289 -6.99 -1.44 14.70
CA THR A 289 -7.97 -0.36 14.84
C THR A 289 -7.52 0.61 15.92
N GLY A 290 -7.86 1.88 15.75
CA GLY A 290 -7.63 2.94 16.73
C GLY A 290 -8.81 3.19 17.63
N ASN A 291 -8.77 4.33 18.28
CA ASN A 291 -9.73 4.79 19.29
C ASN A 291 -11.18 4.88 18.78
N SER A 292 -12.11 4.91 19.70
CA SER A 292 -13.53 5.19 19.50
C SER A 292 -14.11 5.82 20.78
N GLY A 293 -15.42 5.75 21.00
CA GLY A 293 -16.03 6.26 22.22
C GLY A 293 -15.54 5.50 23.48
N PRO A 294 -14.93 6.16 24.47
CA PRO A 294 -14.46 5.49 25.66
C PRO A 294 -15.56 4.67 26.36
N GLY A 295 -15.25 3.42 26.72
CA GLY A 295 -16.17 2.50 27.36
C GLY A 295 -17.22 1.87 26.44
N THR A 296 -17.08 1.99 25.13
CA THR A 296 -17.99 1.37 24.14
C THR A 296 -17.47 0.07 23.56
N TYR A 297 -16.23 -0.32 23.86
CA TYR A 297 -15.64 -1.58 23.43
C TYR A 297 -16.46 -2.80 23.90
N ASP A 298 -16.71 -3.75 23.00
CA ASP A 298 -17.30 -5.05 23.35
C ASP A 298 -16.64 -6.24 22.62
N GLY A 299 -15.67 -5.97 21.75
CA GLY A 299 -14.91 -6.99 21.02
C GLY A 299 -15.69 -7.68 19.89
N VAL A 300 -16.91 -7.25 19.60
CA VAL A 300 -17.80 -7.82 18.59
C VAL A 300 -18.39 -6.73 17.68
N ARG A 301 -19.11 -5.78 18.28
CA ARG A 301 -19.78 -4.68 17.57
C ARG A 301 -18.91 -3.45 17.45
N ASN A 302 -18.06 -3.22 18.43
CA ASN A 302 -16.99 -2.24 18.41
C ASN A 302 -15.68 -2.93 18.78
N ILE A 303 -14.73 -2.94 17.84
CA ILE A 303 -13.42 -3.58 17.97
C ILE A 303 -12.28 -2.54 17.98
N GLN A 304 -12.52 -1.40 18.62
CA GLN A 304 -11.52 -0.35 18.80
C GLN A 304 -10.26 -0.88 19.51
N GLU A 305 -9.13 -0.20 19.34
CA GLU A 305 -7.84 -0.49 19.97
C GLU A 305 -7.43 -1.97 19.88
N SER A 306 -7.64 -2.58 18.72
CA SER A 306 -7.48 -4.02 18.57
C SER A 306 -6.62 -4.42 17.37
N VAL A 307 -5.95 -5.56 17.49
CA VAL A 307 -5.46 -6.34 16.37
C VAL A 307 -6.53 -7.35 15.98
N ALA A 308 -7.02 -7.28 14.76
CA ALA A 308 -8.08 -8.14 14.25
C ALA A 308 -7.55 -9.11 13.19
N LYS A 309 -8.01 -10.36 13.25
CA LYS A 309 -7.85 -11.39 12.22
C LYS A 309 -9.20 -11.68 11.58
N VAL A 310 -9.33 -11.50 10.28
CA VAL A 310 -10.57 -11.63 9.52
C VAL A 310 -10.38 -12.61 8.36
N ASP A 311 -11.41 -13.36 8.00
CA ASP A 311 -11.37 -14.21 6.83
C ASP A 311 -11.33 -13.39 5.51
N PRO A 312 -10.89 -13.98 4.39
CA PRO A 312 -10.78 -13.24 3.13
C PRO A 312 -12.14 -12.82 2.54
N THR A 313 -13.27 -13.33 3.03
CA THR A 313 -14.61 -12.91 2.59
C THR A 313 -15.14 -11.70 3.36
N LEU A 314 -14.43 -11.25 4.39
CA LEU A 314 -14.76 -10.15 5.31
C LEU A 314 -15.97 -10.44 6.25
N VAL A 315 -16.50 -11.65 6.22
CA VAL A 315 -17.68 -12.04 7.01
C VAL A 315 -17.30 -12.30 8.48
N ASN A 316 -16.24 -13.11 8.71
CA ASN A 316 -15.94 -13.62 10.02
C ASN A 316 -14.74 -12.91 10.66
N LEU A 317 -14.93 -12.39 11.87
CA LEU A 317 -13.85 -12.04 12.79
C LEU A 317 -13.36 -13.34 13.41
N LEU A 318 -12.19 -13.81 12.97
CA LEU A 318 -11.64 -15.12 13.37
C LEU A 318 -10.94 -15.07 14.73
N SER A 319 -10.28 -13.96 15.04
CA SER A 319 -9.59 -13.75 16.30
C SER A 319 -9.33 -12.25 16.51
N ILE A 320 -9.19 -11.84 17.75
CA ILE A 320 -8.89 -10.47 18.15
C ILE A 320 -7.90 -10.47 19.30
N PHE A 321 -7.07 -9.44 19.39
CA PHE A 321 -6.33 -9.06 20.59
C PHE A 321 -6.63 -7.59 20.88
N THR A 322 -6.95 -7.29 22.13
CA THR A 322 -7.16 -5.93 22.61
C THR A 322 -6.35 -5.76 23.91
N PRO A 323 -5.51 -4.71 24.03
CA PRO A 323 -4.78 -4.43 25.25
C PRO A 323 -5.69 -4.30 26.47
N ALA A 324 -5.23 -4.73 27.64
CA ALA A 324 -6.00 -4.73 28.87
C ALA A 324 -6.41 -3.33 29.35
N ASP A 325 -5.72 -2.32 28.88
CA ASP A 325 -5.91 -0.89 29.17
C ASP A 325 -6.56 -0.11 28.00
N GLU A 326 -7.27 -0.80 27.11
CA GLU A 326 -7.90 -0.21 25.89
C GLU A 326 -8.68 1.09 26.19
N ASN A 327 -9.39 1.14 27.30
CA ASN A 327 -10.16 2.32 27.68
C ASN A 327 -9.27 3.54 28.06
N LEU A 328 -8.02 3.29 28.50
CA LEU A 328 -7.03 4.35 28.70
C LEU A 328 -6.44 4.81 27.35
N LEU A 329 -6.28 3.88 26.39
CA LEU A 329 -5.84 4.22 25.05
C LEU A 329 -6.86 5.15 24.38
N ASP A 330 -8.16 4.80 24.43
CA ASP A 330 -9.25 5.67 23.94
C ASP A 330 -9.24 7.07 24.58
N GLN A 331 -9.11 7.13 25.92
CA GLN A 331 -9.12 8.40 26.66
C GLN A 331 -7.92 9.30 26.32
N ASN A 332 -6.79 8.72 25.95
CA ASN A 332 -5.53 9.42 25.73
C ASN A 332 -5.12 9.49 24.25
N ASP A 333 -5.99 9.12 23.32
CA ASP A 333 -5.64 9.03 21.89
C ASP A 333 -4.41 8.12 21.67
N GLY A 334 -4.42 6.96 22.35
CA GLY A 334 -3.29 6.03 22.42
C GLY A 334 -3.17 5.05 21.26
N ASP A 335 -3.97 5.17 20.24
CA ASP A 335 -4.18 4.30 19.07
C ASP A 335 -3.19 3.14 18.86
N LEU A 336 -3.67 1.93 19.09
CA LEU A 336 -2.95 0.73 18.69
C LEU A 336 -2.77 0.64 17.16
N SER A 337 -3.66 1.27 16.40
CA SER A 337 -3.61 1.24 14.93
C SER A 337 -2.45 2.02 14.33
N SER A 338 -1.70 2.79 15.09
CA SER A 338 -0.69 3.68 14.52
C SER A 338 0.49 2.95 13.84
N GLY A 339 0.88 1.75 14.31
CA GLY A 339 2.07 1.03 13.83
C GLY A 339 1.79 -0.15 12.88
N GLY A 340 0.54 -0.49 12.64
CA GLY A 340 0.13 -1.61 11.80
C GLY A 340 0.44 -3.01 12.36
N VAL A 341 0.23 -4.04 11.55
CA VAL A 341 0.44 -5.44 11.92
C VAL A 341 1.41 -6.13 10.96
N LEU A 342 2.51 -6.63 11.48
CA LEU A 342 3.47 -7.47 10.76
C LEU A 342 3.12 -8.94 11.01
N VAL A 343 2.82 -9.69 9.96
CA VAL A 343 2.64 -11.15 10.02
C VAL A 343 4.00 -11.80 9.85
N VAL A 344 4.49 -12.43 10.92
CA VAL A 344 5.82 -13.02 10.93
C VAL A 344 5.85 -14.28 10.09
N PRO A 345 6.84 -14.50 9.20
CA PRO A 345 7.09 -15.78 8.55
C PRO A 345 7.21 -16.91 9.58
N THR A 346 6.84 -18.14 9.18
CA THR A 346 6.81 -19.29 10.09
C THR A 346 8.12 -19.45 10.86
N GLN A 347 8.03 -19.55 12.18
CA GLN A 347 9.14 -19.71 13.09
C GLN A 347 9.25 -21.17 13.61
N PRO A 348 10.44 -21.62 14.00
CA PRO A 348 10.56 -22.90 14.71
C PRO A 348 9.92 -22.82 16.11
N GLY A 349 9.65 -23.96 16.74
CA GLY A 349 9.19 -24.07 18.13
C GLY A 349 7.69 -24.24 18.29
N PRO A 350 7.17 -24.06 19.52
CA PRO A 350 5.78 -24.40 19.85
C PRO A 350 4.74 -23.42 19.29
N PHE A 351 5.13 -22.20 18.93
CA PHE A 351 4.28 -21.18 18.33
C PHE A 351 4.86 -20.75 16.98
N PRO A 352 4.62 -21.52 15.90
CA PRO A 352 5.22 -21.23 14.60
C PRO A 352 4.59 -20.01 13.91
N ASN A 353 3.37 -19.67 14.25
CA ASN A 353 2.56 -18.65 13.62
C ASN A 353 2.47 -17.40 14.51
N LEU A 354 3.28 -16.38 14.21
CA LEU A 354 3.39 -15.16 15.01
C LEU A 354 2.92 -13.93 14.24
N ALA A 355 2.52 -12.92 14.99
CA ALA A 355 2.31 -11.56 14.49
C ALA A 355 2.90 -10.55 15.48
N VAL A 356 3.24 -9.36 15.00
CA VAL A 356 3.73 -8.25 15.81
C VAL A 356 2.91 -7.01 15.50
N ALA A 357 2.51 -6.29 16.55
CA ALA A 357 1.84 -5.00 16.45
C ALA A 357 2.45 -4.01 17.44
N ALA A 358 2.36 -2.73 17.14
CA ALA A 358 2.79 -1.66 18.04
C ALA A 358 1.91 -0.41 17.81
N GLY A 359 1.77 0.42 18.84
CA GLY A 359 0.89 1.58 18.82
C GLY A 359 1.52 2.86 19.37
N LYS A 360 0.74 3.94 19.43
CA LYS A 360 1.14 5.26 19.93
C LYS A 360 1.66 5.20 21.38
N GLU A 361 1.14 4.28 22.20
CA GLU A 361 1.61 4.10 23.57
C GLU A 361 3.06 3.61 23.68
N GLY A 362 3.61 3.07 22.59
CA GLY A 362 5.00 2.60 22.54
C GLY A 362 5.19 1.18 23.04
N THR A 363 4.16 0.37 23.09
CA THR A 363 4.24 -1.07 23.38
C THR A 363 4.23 -1.88 22.09
N MET A 364 5.20 -2.79 21.96
CA MET A 364 5.27 -3.78 20.88
C MET A 364 4.86 -5.15 21.43
N TYR A 365 3.84 -5.74 20.83
CA TYR A 365 3.25 -7.02 21.23
C TYR A 365 3.67 -8.16 20.32
N LEU A 366 4.06 -9.30 20.88
CA LEU A 366 4.28 -10.56 20.19
C LEU A 366 3.07 -11.47 20.38
N LEU A 367 2.34 -11.70 19.32
CA LEU A 367 1.04 -12.36 19.31
C LEU A 367 1.16 -13.76 18.68
N ASN A 368 0.42 -14.74 19.20
CA ASN A 368 0.15 -15.98 18.51
C ASN A 368 -1.00 -15.76 17.52
N ARG A 369 -0.75 -15.76 16.19
CA ARG A 369 -1.80 -15.52 15.18
C ARG A 369 -2.78 -16.66 14.97
N ASP A 370 -2.55 -17.82 15.60
CA ASP A 370 -3.54 -18.90 15.64
C ASP A 370 -4.66 -18.58 16.65
N SER A 371 -4.32 -17.82 17.71
CA SER A 371 -5.25 -17.29 18.70
C SER A 371 -4.64 -16.02 19.31
N LEU A 372 -5.12 -14.86 18.89
CA LEU A 372 -4.52 -13.56 19.23
C LEU A 372 -4.57 -13.20 20.71
N GLY A 373 -5.43 -13.83 21.52
CA GLY A 373 -5.45 -13.66 22.98
C GLY A 373 -6.74 -13.05 23.52
N GLY A 374 -7.52 -12.37 22.70
CA GLY A 374 -8.77 -11.72 23.13
C GLY A 374 -8.53 -10.50 24.01
N PHE A 375 -9.49 -10.19 24.88
CA PHE A 375 -9.45 -9.07 25.82
C PHE A 375 -9.57 -9.55 27.27
N THR A 376 -8.82 -8.94 28.18
CA THR A 376 -8.91 -9.19 29.62
C THR A 376 -8.89 -7.85 30.35
N SER A 377 -10.03 -7.28 30.62
CA SER A 377 -10.17 -5.96 31.26
C SER A 377 -9.38 -5.89 32.55
N GLY A 378 -8.46 -4.94 32.67
CA GLY A 378 -7.62 -4.71 33.83
C GLY A 378 -6.74 -5.89 34.27
N GLY A 379 -6.73 -6.97 33.46
CA GLY A 379 -5.90 -8.15 33.67
C GLY A 379 -4.62 -8.15 32.86
N PRO A 380 -3.79 -9.18 32.95
CA PRO A 380 -2.63 -9.27 32.07
C PRO A 380 -3.06 -9.56 30.63
N ASP A 381 -2.37 -8.93 29.67
CA ASP A 381 -2.51 -9.25 28.24
C ASP A 381 -2.14 -10.71 27.99
N LYS A 382 -2.97 -11.41 27.21
CA LYS A 382 -2.71 -12.79 26.79
C LYS A 382 -1.82 -12.83 25.55
N VAL A 383 -0.62 -12.30 25.67
CA VAL A 383 0.39 -12.23 24.60
C VAL A 383 1.57 -13.14 24.93
N LEU A 384 2.38 -13.48 23.93
CA LEU A 384 3.59 -14.28 24.15
C LEU A 384 4.68 -13.45 24.83
N ASP A 385 4.80 -12.18 24.43
CA ASP A 385 5.71 -11.20 25.02
C ASP A 385 5.28 -9.78 24.65
N LYS A 386 5.75 -8.78 25.39
CA LYS A 386 5.64 -7.36 25.03
C LYS A 386 6.88 -6.57 25.45
N LYS A 387 7.21 -5.52 24.70
CA LYS A 387 8.35 -4.64 24.96
C LYS A 387 7.98 -3.19 24.76
N THR A 388 8.53 -2.32 25.59
CA THR A 388 8.45 -0.87 25.39
C THR A 388 9.47 -0.46 24.34
N ILE A 389 9.03 0.21 23.26
CA ILE A 389 9.85 0.64 22.12
C ILE A 389 9.77 2.14 21.83
N GLN A 390 9.15 2.92 22.69
CA GLN A 390 8.70 4.30 22.49
C GLN A 390 7.49 4.38 21.53
N PRO A 391 6.72 5.51 21.52
CA PRO A 391 5.61 5.73 20.62
C PRO A 391 5.89 5.32 19.19
N CYS A 392 4.95 4.62 18.56
CA CYS A 392 5.12 4.06 17.21
C CYS A 392 4.01 4.48 16.25
N TRP A 393 4.23 5.51 15.46
CA TRP A 393 3.68 5.67 14.11
C TRP A 393 4.69 5.10 13.12
N CYS A 394 5.34 4.07 13.48
CA CYS A 394 6.50 3.50 12.83
C CYS A 394 6.10 2.28 11.99
N GLY A 395 6.95 1.88 11.06
CA GLY A 395 6.81 0.63 10.32
C GLY A 395 7.78 -0.41 10.84
N LEU A 396 7.25 -1.43 11.51
CA LEU A 396 8.05 -2.59 11.91
C LEU A 396 8.55 -3.33 10.68
N SER A 397 9.76 -3.87 10.71
CA SER A 397 10.27 -4.77 9.68
C SER A 397 10.84 -6.05 10.28
N TYR A 398 11.01 -7.04 9.41
CA TYR A 398 11.47 -8.39 9.77
C TYR A 398 12.62 -8.80 8.86
N PHE A 399 13.50 -9.65 9.35
CA PHE A 399 14.43 -10.43 8.53
C PHE A 399 14.84 -11.72 9.26
N THR A 400 15.24 -12.74 8.49
CA THR A 400 15.83 -13.96 9.06
C THR A 400 17.34 -13.81 9.09
N GLY A 401 17.93 -14.00 10.24
CA GLY A 401 19.39 -13.93 10.42
C GLY A 401 20.12 -15.18 9.92
N PRO A 402 21.48 -15.17 9.96
CA PRO A 402 22.30 -16.29 9.51
C PRO A 402 22.09 -17.59 10.30
N ASP A 403 21.55 -17.50 11.50
CA ASP A 403 21.20 -18.62 12.37
C ASP A 403 19.81 -19.22 12.05
N GLY A 404 19.15 -18.75 10.99
CA GLY A 404 17.81 -19.19 10.59
C GLY A 404 16.68 -18.69 11.49
N VAL A 405 16.96 -17.79 12.44
CA VAL A 405 15.97 -17.26 13.38
C VAL A 405 15.51 -15.88 12.94
N GLY A 406 14.23 -15.59 13.13
CA GLY A 406 13.62 -14.31 12.81
C GLY A 406 14.05 -13.17 13.74
N ARG A 407 14.15 -11.98 13.17
CA ARG A 407 14.35 -10.71 13.88
C ARG A 407 13.27 -9.72 13.49
N VAL A 408 12.86 -8.93 14.46
CA VAL A 408 12.00 -7.76 14.25
C VAL A 408 12.85 -6.51 14.46
N VAL A 409 12.68 -5.54 13.60
CA VAL A 409 13.28 -4.20 13.76
C VAL A 409 12.17 -3.26 14.18
N SER A 410 12.32 -2.65 15.35
CA SER A 410 11.45 -1.58 15.82
C SER A 410 12.16 -0.23 15.63
N SER A 411 11.36 0.83 15.45
CA SER A 411 11.85 2.17 15.17
C SER A 411 10.98 3.26 15.79
N GLY A 412 10.31 2.95 16.90
CA GLY A 412 9.54 3.92 17.67
C GLY A 412 10.39 5.09 18.16
N GLY A 413 9.76 6.20 18.47
CA GLY A 413 10.47 7.41 18.85
C GLY A 413 9.63 8.43 19.57
N ASN A 414 10.31 9.36 20.22
CA ASN A 414 9.71 10.47 20.94
C ASN A 414 10.62 11.71 20.84
N GLY A 415 10.04 12.91 20.93
CA GLY A 415 10.79 14.16 20.91
C GLY A 415 11.59 14.37 19.61
N GLY A 416 11.07 13.93 18.47
CA GLY A 416 11.70 14.09 17.16
C GLY A 416 12.87 13.13 16.89
N THR A 417 13.03 12.07 17.68
CA THR A 417 14.06 11.03 17.47
C THR A 417 13.43 9.65 17.37
N ALA A 418 14.07 8.74 16.63
CA ALA A 418 13.70 7.33 16.54
C ALA A 418 14.80 6.43 17.09
N GLN A 419 14.41 5.37 17.80
CA GLN A 419 15.33 4.36 18.31
C GLN A 419 15.17 3.08 17.50
N ILE A 420 16.12 2.83 16.59
CA ILE A 420 16.13 1.59 15.79
C ILE A 420 16.73 0.47 16.63
N THR A 421 15.98 -0.60 16.85
CA THR A 421 16.38 -1.74 17.68
C THR A 421 16.08 -3.06 16.99
N VAL A 422 17.03 -3.99 17.05
CA VAL A 422 16.88 -5.36 16.54
C VAL A 422 16.55 -6.29 17.69
N TRP A 423 15.45 -7.02 17.53
CA TRP A 423 14.90 -7.97 18.46
C TRP A 423 14.90 -9.37 17.84
N LYS A 424 15.68 -10.30 18.38
CA LYS A 424 15.61 -11.71 18.01
C LYS A 424 14.33 -12.32 18.58
N ILE A 425 13.62 -13.10 17.77
CA ILE A 425 12.49 -13.90 18.22
C ILE A 425 13.04 -15.19 18.85
N GLN A 426 13.20 -15.20 20.17
CA GLN A 426 13.49 -16.43 20.88
C GLN A 426 12.28 -17.36 20.81
N THR A 427 12.49 -18.62 20.45
CA THR A 427 11.41 -19.63 20.29
C THR A 427 11.47 -20.75 21.31
N SER A 428 12.53 -20.82 22.11
CA SER A 428 12.75 -21.83 23.17
C SER A 428 13.70 -21.26 24.24
N PRO A 429 13.53 -21.58 25.54
CA PRO A 429 12.45 -22.35 26.17
C PRO A 429 11.11 -21.61 26.22
N THR A 430 11.11 -20.29 26.14
CA THR A 430 9.93 -19.42 26.06
C THR A 430 9.99 -18.58 24.79
N VAL A 431 8.84 -18.28 24.20
CA VAL A 431 8.76 -17.39 23.05
C VAL A 431 8.79 -15.96 23.54
N ALA A 432 9.79 -15.18 23.11
CA ALA A 432 10.01 -13.81 23.57
C ALA A 432 10.85 -12.99 22.60
N PHE A 433 10.79 -11.67 22.72
CA PHE A 433 11.76 -10.77 22.12
C PHE A 433 13.02 -10.63 22.96
N VAL A 434 14.17 -10.88 22.36
CA VAL A 434 15.49 -10.65 22.96
C VAL A 434 16.21 -9.56 22.19
N GLN A 435 16.49 -8.45 22.84
CA GLN A 435 17.23 -7.35 22.23
C GLN A 435 18.66 -7.79 21.87
N GLU A 436 19.03 -7.71 20.60
CA GLU A 436 20.39 -7.98 20.13
C GLU A 436 21.24 -6.71 20.02
N GLY A 437 20.61 -5.59 19.68
CA GLY A 437 21.31 -4.31 19.59
C GLY A 437 20.43 -3.15 19.18
N ALA A 438 20.95 -1.95 19.38
CA ALA A 438 20.29 -0.72 19.01
C ALA A 438 21.24 0.27 18.35
N ALA A 439 20.72 1.10 17.44
CA ALA A 439 21.45 2.25 16.89
C ALA A 439 21.47 3.40 17.88
N SER A 440 22.38 4.36 17.69
CA SER A 440 22.17 5.71 18.25
C SER A 440 20.87 6.28 17.69
N PRO A 441 20.08 7.05 18.49
CA PRO A 441 18.86 7.65 17.99
C PRO A 441 19.11 8.47 16.72
N VAL A 442 18.25 8.28 15.71
CA VAL A 442 18.25 9.10 14.49
C VAL A 442 17.25 10.24 14.63
N VAL A 443 17.51 11.35 13.97
CA VAL A 443 16.55 12.45 13.93
C VAL A 443 15.38 12.06 13.02
N SER A 444 14.24 11.74 13.61
CA SER A 444 13.00 11.48 12.86
C SER A 444 12.28 12.78 12.49
N GLY A 445 12.40 13.80 13.34
CA GLY A 445 11.74 15.09 13.19
C GLY A 445 10.24 15.05 13.44
N GLN A 446 9.73 13.95 13.97
CA GLN A 446 8.30 13.73 14.30
C GLN A 446 8.21 12.74 15.46
N ASP A 447 7.11 12.78 16.18
CA ASP A 447 6.79 11.75 17.17
C ASP A 447 6.44 10.42 16.46
N GLY A 448 6.54 9.33 17.22
CA GLY A 448 6.24 8.01 16.71
C GLY A 448 7.33 7.34 15.87
N GLY A 449 8.50 7.97 15.74
CA GLY A 449 9.68 7.32 15.16
C GLY A 449 9.75 7.39 13.61
N THR A 450 10.06 6.28 12.97
CA THR A 450 10.30 6.21 11.52
C THR A 450 9.91 4.86 10.94
N ILE A 451 9.90 4.75 9.60
CA ILE A 451 9.65 3.48 8.91
C ILE A 451 11.00 2.88 8.49
N THR A 452 11.14 1.57 8.70
CA THR A 452 12.34 0.82 8.33
C THR A 452 12.05 -0.24 7.27
N THR A 453 13.08 -0.60 6.49
CA THR A 453 13.10 -1.79 5.66
C THR A 453 14.44 -2.50 5.81
N VAL A 454 14.50 -3.78 5.47
CA VAL A 454 15.73 -4.56 5.52
C VAL A 454 16.05 -5.14 4.16
N SER A 455 17.31 -5.11 3.76
CA SER A 455 17.81 -5.80 2.58
C SER A 455 18.90 -6.79 2.94
N SER A 456 18.92 -7.96 2.30
CA SER A 456 19.98 -8.97 2.48
C SER A 456 20.01 -9.98 1.34
N ASN A 457 21.11 -10.70 1.19
CA ASN A 457 21.20 -11.89 0.35
C ASN A 457 20.74 -13.11 1.17
N GLY A 458 19.41 -13.29 1.27
CA GLY A 458 18.82 -14.32 2.13
C GLY A 458 19.35 -14.23 3.56
N THR A 459 19.78 -15.36 4.08
CA THR A 459 20.39 -15.52 5.42
C THR A 459 21.92 -15.45 5.41
N GLN A 460 22.54 -15.03 4.31
CA GLN A 460 24.01 -14.93 4.23
C GLN A 460 24.53 -13.91 5.23
N ALA A 461 25.46 -14.36 6.08
CA ALA A 461 26.06 -13.52 7.10
C ALA A 461 26.76 -12.28 6.49
N GLY A 462 26.65 -11.15 7.16
CA GLY A 462 27.33 -9.91 6.76
C GLY A 462 26.71 -9.19 5.57
N THR A 463 25.49 -9.58 5.11
CA THR A 463 24.82 -8.93 3.98
C THR A 463 23.64 -8.05 4.37
N ALA A 464 23.09 -8.21 5.57
CA ALA A 464 21.88 -7.52 5.98
C ALA A 464 22.14 -6.05 6.35
N ILE A 465 21.32 -5.14 5.77
CA ILE A 465 21.31 -3.70 6.03
C ILE A 465 19.90 -3.29 6.45
N ILE A 466 19.78 -2.51 7.53
CA ILE A 466 18.55 -1.82 7.92
C ILE A 466 18.59 -0.42 7.31
N TRP A 467 17.55 -0.06 6.60
CA TRP A 467 17.34 1.26 6.00
C TRP A 467 16.23 1.99 6.74
N ALA A 468 16.42 3.28 6.99
CA ALA A 468 15.44 4.13 7.65
C ALA A 468 15.44 5.53 7.02
N THR A 469 14.33 6.23 7.15
CA THR A 469 14.22 7.64 6.79
C THR A 469 13.96 8.47 8.03
N GLY A 470 14.41 9.71 8.02
CA GLY A 470 14.14 10.65 9.10
C GLY A 470 13.97 12.06 8.53
N ARG A 471 13.34 12.93 9.32
CA ARG A 471 13.00 14.28 8.90
C ARG A 471 13.33 15.30 9.98
N PRO A 472 14.57 15.81 10.04
CA PRO A 472 14.89 16.89 10.97
C PRO A 472 14.05 18.14 10.67
N THR A 473 13.45 18.72 11.71
CA THR A 473 12.52 19.87 11.59
C THR A 473 13.18 21.21 11.92
N THR A 474 14.50 21.24 12.06
CA THR A 474 15.27 22.46 12.37
C THR A 474 15.41 23.43 11.21
N VAL A 475 15.04 23.00 10.01
CA VAL A 475 15.04 23.79 8.77
C VAL A 475 13.66 23.71 8.11
N THR A 476 13.27 24.75 7.35
CA THR A 476 12.01 24.79 6.61
C THR A 476 12.31 25.06 5.14
N PRO A 477 11.88 24.16 4.21
CA PRO A 477 11.24 22.86 4.45
C PRO A 477 12.17 21.87 5.15
N ALA A 478 11.58 20.96 5.94
CA ALA A 478 12.35 19.92 6.62
C ALA A 478 13.04 19.00 5.61
N THR A 479 14.31 18.69 5.85
CA THR A 479 15.06 17.75 5.02
C THR A 479 14.68 16.32 5.38
N VAL A 480 14.41 15.50 4.37
CA VAL A 480 14.30 14.03 4.54
C VAL A 480 15.69 13.44 4.42
N ASN A 481 16.11 12.61 5.37
CA ASN A 481 17.38 11.90 5.34
C ASN A 481 17.18 10.40 5.21
N LEU A 482 18.04 9.74 4.42
CA LEU A 482 18.20 8.30 4.38
C LEU A 482 19.33 7.88 5.33
N TYR A 483 19.10 6.81 6.09
CA TYR A 483 20.08 6.15 6.95
C TYR A 483 20.21 4.68 6.57
N ALA A 484 21.43 4.13 6.67
CA ALA A 484 21.72 2.72 6.51
C ALA A 484 22.55 2.20 7.69
N PHE A 485 22.14 1.08 8.29
CA PHE A 485 22.84 0.45 9.40
C PHE A 485 23.16 -1.00 9.07
N ALA A 486 24.33 -1.49 9.52
CA ALA A 486 24.58 -2.94 9.52
C ALA A 486 23.57 -3.61 10.46
N ALA A 487 22.80 -4.57 9.95
CA ALA A 487 21.74 -5.22 10.73
C ALA A 487 22.28 -6.21 11.78
N THR A 488 23.56 -6.60 11.69
CA THR A 488 24.25 -7.42 12.69
C THR A 488 24.88 -6.53 13.73
N PRO A 489 24.40 -6.52 14.99
CA PRO A 489 24.99 -5.70 16.04
C PRO A 489 26.42 -6.13 16.42
N SER A 490 27.24 -5.16 16.79
CA SER A 490 28.55 -5.40 17.42
C SER A 490 28.53 -4.81 18.82
N SER A 491 28.79 -5.65 19.84
CA SER A 491 28.72 -5.24 21.25
C SER A 491 27.40 -4.52 21.62
N GLY A 492 26.26 -5.04 21.11
CA GLY A 492 24.92 -4.48 21.37
C GLY A 492 24.61 -3.18 20.63
N LYS A 493 25.43 -2.75 19.66
CA LYS A 493 25.23 -1.52 18.87
C LYS A 493 25.13 -1.83 17.39
N LEU A 494 24.22 -1.14 16.70
CA LEU A 494 24.15 -1.12 15.24
C LEU A 494 25.12 -0.07 14.70
N THR A 495 25.92 -0.45 13.69
CA THR A 495 26.88 0.45 13.05
C THR A 495 26.19 1.25 11.96
N LEU A 496 26.23 2.59 12.03
CA LEU A 496 25.81 3.46 10.93
C LEU A 496 26.81 3.30 9.76
N LEU A 497 26.33 2.95 8.60
CA LEU A 497 27.10 2.77 7.37
C LEU A 497 27.07 4.04 6.51
N PHE A 498 25.87 4.63 6.40
CA PHE A 498 25.63 5.76 5.50
C PHE A 498 24.50 6.64 6.03
N SER A 499 24.61 7.95 5.80
CA SER A 499 23.50 8.89 5.91
C SER A 499 23.66 10.01 4.89
N SER A 500 22.55 10.45 4.31
CA SER A 500 22.52 11.54 3.32
C SER A 500 21.12 12.15 3.26
N PRO A 501 21.00 13.45 2.94
CA PRO A 501 19.74 14.00 2.49
C PRO A 501 19.16 13.18 1.31
N ALA A 502 17.83 13.08 1.28
CA ALA A 502 17.09 12.30 0.29
C ALA A 502 15.89 13.05 -0.28
N GLY A 503 15.62 14.26 0.19
CA GLY A 503 14.50 15.07 -0.26
C GLY A 503 14.08 16.11 0.77
N ALA A 504 12.85 16.58 0.67
CA ALA A 504 12.28 17.57 1.57
C ALA A 504 10.83 17.21 1.94
N TRP A 505 10.33 17.84 3.00
CA TRP A 505 8.95 17.74 3.45
C TRP A 505 8.45 19.12 3.86
N LEU A 506 7.34 19.58 3.28
CA LEU A 506 6.88 20.96 3.50
C LEU A 506 6.24 21.15 4.87
N ASN A 507 5.39 20.23 5.28
CA ASN A 507 4.68 20.32 6.54
C ASN A 507 5.50 19.70 7.68
N VAL A 508 6.10 20.56 8.50
CA VAL A 508 6.92 20.12 9.64
C VAL A 508 6.11 19.56 10.80
N THR A 509 4.81 19.77 10.83
CA THR A 509 3.91 19.29 11.90
C THR A 509 3.21 17.96 11.54
N ALA A 510 3.20 17.57 10.25
CA ALA A 510 2.64 16.29 9.81
C ALA A 510 3.71 15.20 9.78
N ASN A 511 3.28 13.97 10.04
CA ASN A 511 4.13 12.80 9.88
C ASN A 511 4.45 12.55 8.40
N ALA A 512 5.70 12.19 8.14
CA ALA A 512 6.21 11.95 6.79
C ALA A 512 6.44 10.46 6.55
N ASP A 513 5.47 9.59 6.74
CA ASP A 513 5.57 8.12 6.75
C ASP A 513 6.30 7.51 5.52
N ILE A 514 7.51 8.03 5.24
CA ILE A 514 8.32 7.73 4.06
C ILE A 514 9.00 6.37 4.24
N VAL A 515 8.80 5.49 3.28
CA VAL A 515 9.37 4.14 3.23
C VAL A 515 10.59 4.12 2.31
N PRO A 516 11.79 3.81 2.81
CA PRO A 516 12.94 3.57 1.93
C PRO A 516 12.77 2.21 1.23
N VAL A 517 12.82 2.19 -0.09
CA VAL A 517 12.64 0.97 -0.90
C VAL A 517 13.96 0.52 -1.47
N VAL A 518 14.35 -0.73 -1.22
CA VAL A 518 15.58 -1.31 -1.76
C VAL A 518 15.24 -2.37 -2.81
N ALA A 519 15.77 -2.21 -4.01
CA ALA A 519 15.58 -3.19 -5.07
C ALA A 519 16.76 -3.19 -6.04
N ASN A 520 17.31 -4.37 -6.30
CA ASN A 520 18.25 -4.62 -7.39
C ASN A 520 19.47 -3.66 -7.39
N GLY A 521 20.07 -3.44 -6.22
CA GLY A 521 21.26 -2.60 -6.06
C GLY A 521 20.98 -1.09 -5.95
N GLN A 522 19.72 -0.69 -5.84
CA GLN A 522 19.32 0.71 -5.70
C GLN A 522 18.40 0.92 -4.49
N VAL A 523 18.40 2.17 -3.96
CA VAL A 523 17.49 2.60 -2.89
C VAL A 523 16.69 3.80 -3.38
N PHE A 524 15.37 3.73 -3.21
CA PHE A 524 14.40 4.72 -3.67
C PHE A 524 13.77 5.41 -2.47
N VAL A 525 13.84 6.74 -2.42
CA VAL A 525 13.20 7.57 -1.41
C VAL A 525 12.36 8.61 -2.11
N ALA A 526 11.04 8.50 -1.97
CA ALA A 526 10.11 9.51 -2.46
C ALA A 526 9.74 10.47 -1.33
N SER A 527 9.56 11.74 -1.66
CA SER A 527 9.30 12.81 -0.70
C SER A 527 8.45 13.91 -1.34
N ASN A 528 8.44 15.11 -0.80
CA ASN A 528 7.73 16.21 -1.41
C ASN A 528 8.31 16.55 -2.79
N ARG A 529 7.53 16.34 -3.85
CA ARG A 529 7.81 16.67 -5.25
C ARG A 529 9.10 16.08 -5.81
N GLN A 530 9.60 14.98 -5.22
CA GLN A 530 10.88 14.40 -5.61
C GLN A 530 10.92 12.90 -5.35
N LEU A 531 11.53 12.16 -6.30
CA LEU A 531 12.08 10.82 -6.10
C LEU A 531 13.60 10.93 -6.13
N THR A 532 14.30 10.43 -5.11
CA THR A 532 15.76 10.28 -5.08
C THR A 532 16.11 8.80 -5.20
N ILE A 533 16.99 8.48 -6.15
CA ILE A 533 17.51 7.13 -6.39
C ILE A 533 18.97 7.10 -5.96
N PHE A 534 19.30 6.21 -5.01
CA PHE A 534 20.66 5.97 -4.54
C PHE A 534 21.20 4.65 -5.09
N GLY A 535 22.54 4.54 -5.18
CA GLY A 535 23.23 3.33 -5.59
C GLY A 535 24.74 3.46 -5.48
N LEU A 536 25.45 2.37 -5.83
CA LEU A 536 26.91 2.37 -5.86
C LEU A 536 27.43 3.33 -6.94
N GLY A 537 28.52 4.03 -6.64
CA GLY A 537 29.11 5.05 -7.51
C GLY A 537 28.34 6.36 -7.59
N GLY A 538 27.26 6.50 -6.81
CA GLY A 538 26.49 7.74 -6.74
C GLY A 538 27.27 8.87 -6.03
N GLY A 539 26.90 10.11 -6.36
CA GLY A 539 27.49 11.33 -5.82
C GLY A 539 26.80 11.86 -4.56
N PRO A 540 27.19 13.03 -4.08
CA PRO A 540 26.52 13.71 -2.98
C PRO A 540 25.11 14.19 -3.40
N PHE A 541 24.24 14.39 -2.43
CA PHE A 541 22.97 15.07 -2.65
C PHE A 541 23.21 16.55 -2.94
N VAL A 542 22.73 17.06 -4.07
CA VAL A 542 22.96 18.46 -4.51
C VAL A 542 21.86 19.44 -4.11
N GLY A 543 20.99 19.07 -3.20
CA GLY A 543 19.82 19.84 -2.77
C GLY A 543 18.55 19.38 -3.48
N PRO A 544 17.36 19.83 -3.01
CA PRO A 544 16.14 19.54 -3.77
C PRO A 544 16.34 20.15 -5.16
N ALA A 545 16.15 19.34 -6.20
CA ALA A 545 16.12 19.85 -7.56
C ALA A 545 15.16 21.03 -7.58
N ALA A 546 15.62 22.19 -8.07
CA ALA A 546 14.70 23.30 -8.37
C ALA A 546 13.55 22.66 -9.14
N ALA A 547 12.30 22.85 -8.65
CA ALA A 547 11.12 22.14 -9.12
C ALA A 547 11.23 21.97 -10.64
N ALA A 548 11.55 20.77 -11.10
CA ALA A 548 11.67 20.50 -12.52
C ALA A 548 10.35 20.97 -13.10
N ALA A 549 10.43 21.81 -14.14
CA ALA A 549 9.24 22.20 -14.86
C ALA A 549 8.41 20.94 -15.05
N LYS A 550 7.13 20.95 -14.58
CA LYS A 550 6.20 19.82 -14.66
C LYS A 550 6.54 19.04 -15.93
N PRO A 551 7.01 17.79 -15.86
CA PRO A 551 7.34 17.06 -17.08
C PRO A 551 6.11 17.21 -17.95
N ALA A 552 6.30 17.60 -19.23
CA ALA A 552 5.17 17.72 -20.14
C ALA A 552 4.41 16.40 -20.01
N ALA A 553 3.25 16.45 -19.38
CA ALA A 553 2.47 15.26 -19.15
C ALA A 553 2.28 14.63 -20.50
N LEU A 554 2.83 13.45 -20.70
CA LEU A 554 2.44 12.63 -21.83
C LEU A 554 0.98 12.32 -21.51
N ASN A 555 0.08 13.10 -22.09
CA ASN A 555 -1.35 12.83 -22.01
C ASN A 555 -1.55 11.49 -22.70
N ILE A 556 -1.55 10.41 -21.92
CA ILE A 556 -1.98 9.11 -22.43
C ILE A 556 -3.46 9.30 -22.67
N HIS A 557 -3.81 9.47 -23.94
CA HIS A 557 -5.20 9.45 -24.35
C HIS A 557 -5.69 8.03 -24.13
N GLU A 558 -6.61 7.85 -23.19
CA GLU A 558 -7.34 6.58 -23.10
C GLU A 558 -8.02 6.34 -24.46
N PRO A 559 -7.88 5.13 -25.03
CA PRO A 559 -8.72 4.78 -26.17
C PRO A 559 -10.19 4.95 -25.70
N PRO A 560 -11.05 5.52 -26.53
CA PRO A 560 -12.45 5.69 -26.16
C PRO A 560 -13.05 4.34 -25.81
N HIS A 561 -13.78 4.29 -24.71
CA HIS A 561 -14.61 3.15 -24.38
C HIS A 561 -15.77 3.11 -25.36
N GLU A 562 -15.95 1.97 -26.02
CA GLU A 562 -17.00 1.77 -27.01
C GLU A 562 -18.10 0.86 -26.47
N ILE A 563 -19.33 1.32 -26.52
CA ILE A 563 -20.52 0.51 -26.23
C ILE A 563 -21.38 0.48 -27.47
N THR A 564 -21.56 -0.71 -28.05
CA THR A 564 -22.52 -0.91 -29.14
C THR A 564 -23.74 -1.66 -28.64
N GLY A 565 -24.92 -1.11 -28.88
CA GLY A 565 -26.18 -1.70 -28.46
C GLY A 565 -27.38 -1.13 -29.21
N VAL A 566 -28.54 -1.82 -29.10
CA VAL A 566 -29.84 -1.32 -29.59
C VAL A 566 -30.36 -0.33 -28.55
N LEU A 567 -30.74 0.86 -29.00
CA LEU A 567 -31.37 1.86 -28.13
C LEU A 567 -32.79 1.35 -27.76
N GLU A 568 -33.00 1.15 -26.48
CA GLU A 568 -34.32 0.79 -25.93
C GLU A 568 -35.09 2.04 -25.51
N HIS A 569 -34.37 2.98 -24.86
CA HIS A 569 -34.99 4.15 -24.29
C HIS A 569 -33.98 5.31 -24.25
N ALA A 570 -34.49 6.55 -24.43
CA ALA A 570 -33.76 7.79 -24.19
C ALA A 570 -34.61 8.64 -23.27
N ASP A 571 -34.05 8.93 -22.06
CA ASP A 571 -34.71 9.73 -21.02
C ASP A 571 -33.81 10.90 -20.62
N GLY A 572 -34.12 12.06 -21.15
CA GLY A 572 -33.25 13.21 -21.03
C GLY A 572 -31.85 12.91 -21.59
N PRO A 573 -30.79 13.13 -20.82
CA PRO A 573 -29.41 12.88 -21.25
C PRO A 573 -28.97 11.41 -21.05
N VAL A 574 -29.85 10.50 -20.69
CA VAL A 574 -29.50 9.09 -20.44
C VAL A 574 -30.07 8.19 -21.52
N LEU A 575 -29.17 7.49 -22.20
CA LEU A 575 -29.53 6.47 -23.18
C LEU A 575 -29.43 5.10 -22.53
N THR A 576 -30.43 4.28 -22.71
CA THR A 576 -30.47 2.86 -22.32
C THR A 576 -30.27 2.00 -23.55
N LEU A 577 -29.15 1.28 -23.60
CA LEU A 577 -28.74 0.43 -24.70
C LEU A 577 -28.76 -1.04 -24.28
N ARG A 578 -29.35 -1.94 -25.09
CA ARG A 578 -29.17 -3.38 -24.93
C ARG A 578 -28.03 -3.86 -25.81
N THR A 579 -26.97 -4.36 -25.19
CA THR A 579 -25.80 -4.89 -25.89
C THR A 579 -26.11 -6.26 -26.55
N ARG A 580 -25.27 -6.69 -27.49
CA ARG A 580 -25.37 -8.01 -28.13
C ARG A 580 -25.35 -9.18 -27.13
N ALA A 581 -24.76 -9.01 -25.97
CA ALA A 581 -24.75 -10.00 -24.88
C ALA A 581 -26.03 -9.96 -24.02
N GLY A 582 -27.03 -9.16 -24.39
CA GLY A 582 -28.29 -9.00 -23.65
C GLY A 582 -28.17 -8.13 -22.39
N LYS A 583 -26.98 -7.54 -22.10
CA LYS A 583 -26.80 -6.65 -20.97
C LYS A 583 -27.37 -5.27 -21.26
N ILE A 584 -27.95 -4.65 -20.25
CA ILE A 584 -28.36 -3.24 -20.30
C ILE A 584 -27.18 -2.37 -19.94
N ALA A 585 -26.87 -1.38 -20.77
CA ALA A 585 -25.89 -0.35 -20.53
C ALA A 585 -26.58 1.02 -20.53
N GLN A 586 -26.32 1.81 -19.50
CA GLN A 586 -26.73 3.22 -19.47
C GLN A 586 -25.56 4.10 -19.89
N VAL A 587 -25.83 5.15 -20.65
CA VAL A 587 -24.86 6.10 -21.19
C VAL A 587 -25.39 7.51 -21.03
N ASN A 588 -24.57 8.43 -20.55
CA ASN A 588 -24.91 9.85 -20.48
C ASN A 588 -24.41 10.58 -21.73
N ASP A 589 -25.30 11.11 -22.56
CA ASP A 589 -24.98 11.74 -23.84
C ASP A 589 -24.80 13.27 -23.77
N SER A 590 -24.84 13.88 -22.58
CA SER A 590 -24.75 15.33 -22.40
C SER A 590 -23.53 15.96 -23.08
N ASP A 591 -22.39 15.26 -23.08
CA ASP A 591 -21.17 15.76 -23.70
C ASP A 591 -21.22 15.65 -25.23
N ALA A 592 -21.79 14.58 -25.76
CA ALA A 592 -22.02 14.41 -27.20
C ALA A 592 -23.02 15.45 -27.74
N LEU A 593 -24.07 15.74 -26.99
CA LEU A 593 -25.03 16.81 -27.31
C LEU A 593 -24.37 18.19 -27.33
N ARG A 594 -23.58 18.55 -26.32
CA ARG A 594 -22.86 19.82 -26.28
C ARG A 594 -21.87 20.00 -27.44
N ARG A 595 -21.29 18.90 -27.93
CA ARG A 595 -20.34 18.88 -29.05
C ARG A 595 -20.98 18.76 -30.41
N ASN A 596 -22.31 18.64 -30.47
CA ASN A 596 -23.05 18.33 -31.70
C ASN A 596 -22.56 17.04 -32.40
N GLN A 597 -22.19 16.04 -31.59
CA GLN A 597 -21.69 14.73 -32.03
C GLN A 597 -22.73 13.62 -31.83
N ILE A 598 -23.99 13.97 -31.92
CA ILE A 598 -25.14 13.06 -31.81
C ILE A 598 -26.18 13.40 -32.86
N GLY A 599 -26.66 12.39 -33.60
CA GLY A 599 -27.75 12.53 -34.55
C GLY A 599 -29.12 12.27 -33.91
N VAL A 600 -30.16 12.21 -34.75
CA VAL A 600 -31.51 11.86 -34.27
C VAL A 600 -31.49 10.41 -33.77
N LEU A 601 -31.84 10.24 -32.50
CA LEU A 601 -31.92 8.93 -31.85
C LEU A 601 -33.31 8.33 -32.08
N VAL A 602 -33.33 7.08 -32.53
CA VAL A 602 -34.57 6.33 -32.78
C VAL A 602 -34.52 5.01 -32.00
N PRO A 603 -35.39 4.77 -31.03
CA PRO A 603 -35.50 3.48 -30.35
C PRO A 603 -35.61 2.31 -31.33
N GLY A 604 -35.01 1.19 -31.02
CA GLY A 604 -34.95 0.00 -31.90
C GLY A 604 -33.75 0.04 -32.88
N ASN A 605 -33.08 1.15 -33.07
CA ASN A 605 -31.86 1.21 -33.89
C ASN A 605 -30.62 0.90 -33.05
N ALA A 606 -29.57 0.36 -33.69
CA ALA A 606 -28.29 0.13 -33.07
C ALA A 606 -27.41 1.37 -33.14
N TYR A 607 -26.75 1.71 -32.01
CA TYR A 607 -25.81 2.81 -31.88
C TYR A 607 -24.50 2.32 -31.31
N THR A 608 -23.41 2.93 -31.75
CA THR A 608 -22.09 2.86 -31.13
C THR A 608 -21.86 4.16 -30.40
N VAL A 609 -21.53 4.06 -29.14
CA VAL A 609 -21.25 5.17 -28.24
C VAL A 609 -19.80 5.10 -27.82
N GLU A 610 -19.06 6.18 -28.00
CA GLU A 610 -17.68 6.31 -27.59
C GLU A 610 -17.54 7.42 -26.54
N GLY A 611 -16.77 7.17 -25.50
CA GLY A 611 -16.45 8.13 -24.44
C GLY A 611 -15.19 7.73 -23.70
N THR A 612 -14.52 8.68 -23.08
CA THR A 612 -13.26 8.44 -22.35
C THR A 612 -13.42 8.50 -20.84
N THR A 613 -14.59 8.88 -20.33
CA THR A 613 -14.83 9.03 -18.90
C THR A 613 -16.18 8.45 -18.50
N TYR A 614 -16.27 8.02 -17.24
CA TYR A 614 -17.52 7.60 -16.60
C TYR A 614 -17.95 8.69 -15.60
N ASP A 615 -19.25 8.81 -15.37
CA ASP A 615 -19.76 9.70 -14.31
C ASP A 615 -19.65 9.03 -12.93
N SER A 616 -20.06 9.74 -11.88
CA SER A 616 -19.99 9.26 -10.49
C SER A 616 -20.85 8.01 -10.20
N THR A 617 -21.74 7.62 -11.10
CA THR A 617 -22.59 6.43 -11.01
C THR A 617 -22.04 5.26 -11.83
N GLY A 618 -20.88 5.45 -12.50
CA GLY A 618 -20.29 4.44 -13.39
C GLY A 618 -20.93 4.41 -14.78
N VAL A 619 -21.66 5.45 -15.16
CA VAL A 619 -22.29 5.59 -16.47
C VAL A 619 -21.32 6.26 -17.44
N LEU A 620 -21.07 5.68 -18.61
CA LEU A 620 -20.18 6.23 -19.63
C LEU A 620 -20.68 7.60 -20.11
N ARG A 621 -19.82 8.61 -20.06
CA ARG A 621 -20.06 9.92 -20.66
C ARG A 621 -19.73 9.85 -22.15
N ALA A 622 -20.73 9.84 -22.99
CA ALA A 622 -20.57 9.79 -24.43
C ALA A 622 -19.97 11.09 -24.97
N GLN A 623 -18.89 10.97 -25.71
CA GLN A 623 -18.34 12.04 -26.54
C GLN A 623 -18.91 12.02 -27.95
N THR A 624 -19.22 10.83 -28.45
CA THR A 624 -19.90 10.61 -29.73
C THR A 624 -20.99 9.55 -29.58
N VAL A 625 -22.09 9.72 -30.33
CA VAL A 625 -23.14 8.70 -30.48
C VAL A 625 -23.45 8.62 -31.97
N ALA A 626 -23.03 7.53 -32.58
CA ALA A 626 -23.21 7.30 -34.01
C ALA A 626 -24.07 6.08 -34.26
N ARG A 627 -24.86 6.10 -35.34
CA ARG A 627 -25.59 4.92 -35.77
C ARG A 627 -24.61 3.81 -36.12
N ALA A 628 -24.73 2.63 -35.51
CA ALA A 628 -23.82 1.52 -35.77
C ALA A 628 -23.92 1.16 -37.27
N LYS A 629 -22.77 1.02 -37.92
CA LYS A 629 -22.72 0.52 -39.30
C LYS A 629 -23.33 -0.87 -39.30
N ALA A 630 -24.40 -1.08 -40.08
CA ALA A 630 -25.12 -2.32 -40.14
C ALA A 630 -24.14 -3.47 -40.46
N SER A 631 -23.92 -4.35 -39.51
CA SER A 631 -23.48 -5.70 -39.80
C SER A 631 -24.76 -6.49 -40.15
N PRO A 632 -24.89 -7.07 -41.34
CA PRO A 632 -26.06 -7.83 -41.68
C PRO A 632 -25.96 -9.20 -41.04
N ALA A 633 -26.51 -9.38 -39.87
CA ALA A 633 -26.97 -10.66 -39.36
C ALA A 633 -27.56 -10.55 -37.94
N ILE A 634 -28.87 -10.50 -37.89
CA ILE A 634 -29.67 -11.25 -36.94
C ILE A 634 -29.53 -10.85 -35.48
N TRP A 635 -30.32 -9.84 -35.08
CA TRP A 635 -30.89 -9.81 -33.75
C TRP A 635 -32.08 -10.79 -33.75
N PRO A 636 -32.21 -11.70 -32.76
CA PRO A 636 -33.38 -12.56 -32.72
C PRO A 636 -34.65 -11.70 -32.58
N PRO A 637 -35.73 -12.03 -33.31
CA PRO A 637 -37.01 -11.39 -33.09
C PRO A 637 -37.54 -11.75 -31.71
N ASP A 638 -38.25 -10.81 -31.12
CA ASP A 638 -38.94 -10.94 -29.84
C ASP A 638 -39.67 -12.26 -29.70
N ARG A 639 -39.41 -12.94 -28.56
CA ARG A 639 -40.37 -13.80 -27.89
C ARG A 639 -40.43 -13.51 -26.42
#